data_ec3bc87e28261b792c622ebf69449f50
#
_entry.id   ec3bc87e28261b792c622ebf69449f50
#
_cell.length_a   1.000
_cell.length_b   1.000
_cell.length_c   1.000
_cell.angle_alpha   90.00
_cell.angle_beta   90.00
_cell.angle_gamma   90.00
#
_symmetry.space_group_name_H-M   'P 1'
#
loop_
_entity.id
_entity.type
_entity.pdbx_description
1 polymer ?
#
loop_
_entity_poly.entity_id
_entity_poly.type
_entity_poly.pdbx_seq_one_letter_code
_entity_poly.pdbx_strand_id
1 'polypeptide(L)'
;DKYGVAQTPHLGMEHQSIIAYGANFSNLSMTPEGNYGFDKLHHHELSHEWWGNLVTNADWKDWWIHEGFGTYMQVLYAEELNGEEGYMRYLEAIRPMIGNRNAVAPREPMTASEMGDRDVYFKGAWILHTLRYLIGDDALRQSFRRMAYPTPALESVKDGRQFRFASTEDFIRIVEKTSDRDLSWFFEVYLRQPSLPELRVEREGTSLALAWITPNGLPFPMPVEVSIGTDLVTVDMTDGIALLQVPEDATVITDPERRILKYEPGDASLGDR
;
A
#
# COMPACT_ATOMS: atom_id res chain seq x y z
N ASP A 1 -14.32 6.19 -28.04
CA ASP A 1 -13.33 5.77 -27.08
C ASP A 1 -12.53 4.60 -27.66
N LYS A 2 -11.24 4.59 -27.40
CA LYS A 2 -10.31 3.61 -27.98
C LYS A 2 -9.47 3.00 -26.85
N TYR A 3 -9.34 1.69 -26.86
CA TYR A 3 -8.41 0.95 -26.05
C TYR A 3 -7.59 0.03 -26.96
N GLY A 4 -6.28 0.07 -26.85
CA GLY A 4 -5.37 -0.72 -27.68
C GLY A 4 -4.16 -1.19 -26.89
N VAL A 5 -3.53 -2.24 -27.38
CA VAL A 5 -2.27 -2.77 -26.87
C VAL A 5 -1.30 -2.88 -28.03
N ALA A 6 -0.13 -2.29 -27.90
CA ALA A 6 0.94 -2.41 -28.89
C ALA A 6 2.13 -3.17 -28.29
N GLN A 7 2.52 -4.27 -28.94
CA GLN A 7 3.73 -4.96 -28.56
C GLN A 7 4.96 -4.08 -28.85
N THR A 8 5.80 -3.89 -27.84
CA THR A 8 6.99 -3.04 -27.90
C THR A 8 8.17 -3.74 -27.25
N PRO A 9 9.42 -3.31 -27.52
CA PRO A 9 10.59 -3.80 -26.77
C PRO A 9 10.64 -3.24 -25.33
N HIS A 10 9.85 -2.22 -25.00
CA HIS A 10 9.69 -1.68 -23.66
C HIS A 10 8.70 -2.53 -22.87
N LEU A 11 8.99 -2.78 -21.58
CA LEU A 11 8.21 -3.74 -20.79
C LEU A 11 6.74 -3.32 -20.69
N GLY A 12 6.43 -2.13 -20.23
CA GLY A 12 5.09 -1.59 -20.10
C GLY A 12 5.11 -0.06 -20.05
N MET A 13 4.03 0.55 -20.51
CA MET A 13 3.79 1.98 -20.36
C MET A 13 2.32 2.29 -20.60
N GLU A 14 1.76 3.11 -19.73
CA GLU A 14 0.34 3.43 -19.62
C GLU A 14 -0.14 4.54 -20.58
N HIS A 15 0.36 4.57 -21.80
CA HIS A 15 -0.11 5.59 -22.74
C HIS A 15 -1.63 5.54 -22.91
N GLN A 16 -2.29 6.67 -22.72
CA GLN A 16 -3.73 6.79 -22.91
C GLN A 16 -4.15 6.21 -24.25
N SER A 17 -5.14 5.33 -24.24
CA SER A 17 -5.73 4.66 -25.41
C SER A 17 -4.85 3.64 -26.13
N ILE A 18 -3.57 3.48 -25.81
CA ILE A 18 -2.70 2.47 -26.39
C ILE A 18 -1.56 2.09 -25.43
N ILE A 19 -1.72 1.01 -24.70
CA ILE A 19 -0.72 0.46 -23.79
C ILE A 19 0.48 -0.07 -24.61
N ALA A 20 1.70 0.34 -24.22
CA ALA A 20 2.92 -0.36 -24.63
C ALA A 20 3.03 -1.67 -23.84
N TYR A 21 3.32 -2.79 -24.52
CA TYR A 21 3.31 -4.09 -23.90
C TYR A 21 4.47 -4.95 -24.44
N GLY A 22 5.42 -5.29 -23.57
CA GLY A 22 6.65 -6.01 -23.93
C GLY A 22 6.77 -7.43 -23.37
N ALA A 23 5.75 -7.93 -22.67
CA ALA A 23 5.81 -9.20 -21.95
C ALA A 23 5.26 -10.43 -22.72
N ASN A 24 5.03 -10.31 -24.01
CA ASN A 24 4.51 -11.41 -24.86
C ASN A 24 3.24 -12.10 -24.30
N PHE A 25 2.37 -11.33 -23.65
CA PHE A 25 1.14 -11.82 -23.02
C PHE A 25 1.40 -12.92 -21.97
N SER A 26 2.49 -12.77 -21.18
CA SER A 26 2.82 -13.65 -20.07
C SER A 26 2.29 -13.09 -18.76
N ASN A 27 1.50 -13.87 -18.03
CA ASN A 27 1.00 -13.49 -16.71
C ASN A 27 2.07 -13.52 -15.60
N LEU A 28 3.30 -13.92 -15.92
CA LEU A 28 4.45 -13.90 -15.01
C LEU A 28 5.27 -12.61 -15.14
N SER A 29 4.90 -11.68 -16.01
CA SER A 29 5.72 -10.54 -16.41
C SER A 29 6.11 -9.58 -15.29
N MET A 30 5.25 -9.36 -14.29
CA MET A 30 5.48 -8.36 -13.24
C MET A 30 5.96 -8.92 -11.91
N THR A 31 5.80 -10.21 -11.65
CA THR A 31 6.26 -10.85 -10.41
C THR A 31 7.04 -12.11 -10.73
N PRO A 32 8.11 -12.40 -9.98
CA PRO A 32 8.92 -13.60 -10.22
C PRO A 32 8.17 -14.89 -9.92
N GLU A 33 7.11 -14.85 -9.10
CA GLU A 33 6.43 -16.04 -8.61
C GLU A 33 4.93 -16.04 -8.94
N GLY A 34 4.43 -17.22 -9.25
CA GLY A 34 3.03 -17.56 -9.30
C GLY A 34 2.24 -17.08 -10.51
N ASN A 35 1.31 -17.91 -10.87
CA ASN A 35 0.23 -17.58 -11.80
C ASN A 35 -1.01 -17.22 -10.96
N TYR A 36 -1.51 -16.00 -11.12
CA TYR A 36 -2.70 -15.51 -10.42
C TYR A 36 -3.97 -15.56 -11.27
N GLY A 37 -3.89 -16.13 -12.48
CA GLY A 37 -5.02 -16.23 -13.40
C GLY A 37 -5.22 -15.02 -14.31
N PHE A 38 -4.30 -14.05 -14.29
CA PHE A 38 -4.36 -12.87 -15.15
C PHE A 38 -2.97 -12.40 -15.58
N ASP A 39 -2.92 -11.61 -16.64
CA ASP A 39 -1.70 -10.95 -17.10
C ASP A 39 -1.44 -9.72 -16.24
N LYS A 40 -0.43 -9.82 -15.38
CA LYS A 40 -0.09 -8.81 -14.37
C LYS A 40 0.37 -7.50 -14.99
N LEU A 41 1.16 -7.55 -16.06
CA LEU A 41 1.61 -6.34 -16.74
C LEU A 41 0.41 -5.63 -17.39
N HIS A 42 -0.38 -6.37 -18.17
CA HIS A 42 -1.55 -5.79 -18.80
C HIS A 42 -2.53 -5.18 -17.80
N HIS A 43 -2.78 -5.86 -16.68
CA HIS A 43 -3.65 -5.34 -15.62
C HIS A 43 -3.07 -4.07 -14.96
N HIS A 44 -1.75 -4.03 -14.73
CA HIS A 44 -1.07 -2.86 -14.20
C HIS A 44 -1.27 -1.66 -15.12
N GLU A 45 -0.91 -1.79 -16.38
CA GLU A 45 -1.06 -0.72 -17.37
C GLU A 45 -2.53 -0.32 -17.59
N LEU A 46 -3.48 -1.26 -17.48
CA LEU A 46 -4.91 -0.95 -17.53
C LEU A 46 -5.37 -0.14 -16.32
N SER A 47 -4.84 -0.40 -15.14
CA SER A 47 -5.20 0.33 -13.91
C SER A 47 -4.83 1.81 -13.98
N HIS A 48 -3.83 2.15 -14.77
CA HIS A 48 -3.42 3.51 -15.03
C HIS A 48 -4.44 4.35 -15.81
N GLU A 49 -5.48 3.75 -16.40
CA GLU A 49 -6.61 4.52 -16.94
C GLU A 49 -7.28 5.37 -15.83
N TRP A 50 -7.23 4.90 -14.59
CA TRP A 50 -7.65 5.66 -13.41
C TRP A 50 -6.48 6.37 -12.71
N TRP A 51 -5.38 5.64 -12.43
CA TRP A 51 -4.23 6.08 -11.64
C TRP A 51 -3.06 6.46 -12.53
N GLY A 52 -3.17 7.62 -13.18
CA GLY A 52 -2.22 8.11 -14.18
C GLY A 52 -2.93 8.95 -15.22
N ASN A 53 -3.88 8.36 -15.94
CA ASN A 53 -4.59 9.03 -17.02
C ASN A 53 -5.77 9.88 -16.55
N LEU A 54 -6.62 9.35 -15.65
CA LEU A 54 -7.74 10.11 -15.07
C LEU A 54 -7.28 11.02 -13.92
N VAL A 55 -6.46 10.47 -13.02
CA VAL A 55 -5.86 11.18 -11.89
C VAL A 55 -4.36 11.16 -12.05
N THR A 56 -3.81 12.26 -12.52
CA THR A 56 -2.38 12.43 -12.74
C THR A 56 -1.73 13.04 -11.50
N ASN A 57 -0.58 12.55 -11.08
CA ASN A 57 0.17 13.15 -9.98
C ASN A 57 0.55 14.61 -10.28
N ALA A 58 0.39 15.48 -9.29
CA ALA A 58 0.66 16.90 -9.43
C ALA A 58 2.15 17.22 -9.51
N ASP A 59 2.98 16.38 -8.88
CA ASP A 59 4.43 16.46 -8.82
C ASP A 59 5.01 15.04 -8.80
N TRP A 60 6.26 14.84 -9.19
CA TRP A 60 6.89 13.52 -9.19
C TRP A 60 7.03 12.90 -7.80
N LYS A 61 7.03 13.70 -6.74
CA LYS A 61 6.96 13.22 -5.35
C LYS A 61 5.67 12.45 -5.02
N ASP A 62 4.63 12.65 -5.83
CA ASP A 62 3.32 12.02 -5.69
C ASP A 62 3.17 10.77 -6.59
N TRP A 63 4.24 10.32 -7.24
CA TRP A 63 4.20 9.26 -8.24
C TRP A 63 3.68 7.91 -7.73
N TRP A 64 3.74 7.66 -6.43
CA TRP A 64 3.14 6.48 -5.83
C TRP A 64 1.62 6.38 -6.04
N ILE A 65 0.94 7.50 -6.37
CA ILE A 65 -0.49 7.53 -6.75
C ILE A 65 -0.70 6.78 -8.09
N HIS A 66 0.29 6.79 -8.98
CA HIS A 66 0.26 5.94 -10.16
C HIS A 66 0.65 4.51 -9.81
N GLU A 67 1.85 4.33 -9.33
CA GLU A 67 2.50 3.03 -9.25
C GLU A 67 2.07 2.19 -8.06
N GLY A 68 1.95 2.80 -6.90
CA GLY A 68 1.49 2.13 -5.68
C GLY A 68 0.03 1.72 -5.78
N PHE A 69 -0.82 2.61 -6.33
CA PHE A 69 -2.22 2.31 -6.56
C PHE A 69 -2.37 1.26 -7.66
N GLY A 70 -1.65 1.39 -8.78
CA GLY A 70 -1.66 0.41 -9.87
C GLY A 70 -1.24 -0.98 -9.38
N THR A 71 -0.19 -1.07 -8.58
CA THR A 71 0.25 -2.32 -7.95
C THR A 71 -0.81 -2.86 -6.99
N TYR A 72 -1.44 -2.00 -6.19
CA TYR A 72 -2.49 -2.44 -5.27
C TYR A 72 -3.76 -2.91 -6.00
N MET A 73 -4.10 -2.33 -7.16
CA MET A 73 -5.19 -2.85 -8.00
C MET A 73 -4.92 -4.28 -8.47
N GLN A 74 -3.66 -4.65 -8.73
CA GLN A 74 -3.30 -6.05 -9.05
C GLN A 74 -3.55 -6.98 -7.85
N VAL A 75 -3.26 -6.51 -6.62
CA VAL A 75 -3.54 -7.25 -5.38
C VAL A 75 -5.05 -7.46 -5.20
N LEU A 76 -5.85 -6.42 -5.39
CA LEU A 76 -7.32 -6.51 -5.32
C LEU A 76 -7.90 -7.42 -6.41
N TYR A 77 -7.32 -7.43 -7.60
CA TYR A 77 -7.77 -8.32 -8.66
C TYR A 77 -7.38 -9.79 -8.38
N ALA A 78 -6.22 -10.02 -7.75
CA ALA A 78 -5.86 -11.34 -7.25
C ALA A 78 -6.85 -11.85 -6.17
N GLU A 79 -7.36 -10.94 -5.32
CA GLU A 79 -8.43 -11.22 -4.35
C GLU A 79 -9.74 -11.62 -5.05
N GLU A 80 -10.16 -10.85 -6.05
CA GLU A 80 -11.39 -11.13 -6.82
C GLU A 80 -11.37 -12.51 -7.48
N LEU A 81 -10.21 -12.92 -8.00
CA LEU A 81 -10.07 -14.19 -8.70
C LEU A 81 -9.80 -15.39 -7.77
N ASN A 82 -9.12 -15.18 -6.66
CA ASN A 82 -8.58 -16.27 -5.84
C ASN A 82 -8.88 -16.11 -4.33
N GLY A 83 -9.72 -15.16 -3.95
CA GLY A 83 -10.06 -14.88 -2.55
C GLY A 83 -8.88 -14.33 -1.74
N GLU A 84 -9.02 -14.36 -0.42
CA GLU A 84 -8.03 -13.84 0.52
C GLU A 84 -6.66 -14.52 0.37
N GLU A 85 -6.62 -15.80 0.04
CA GLU A 85 -5.37 -16.52 -0.24
C GLU A 85 -4.62 -15.90 -1.42
N GLY A 86 -5.32 -15.57 -2.52
CA GLY A 86 -4.73 -14.92 -3.68
C GLY A 86 -4.22 -13.51 -3.35
N TYR A 87 -4.98 -12.78 -2.56
CA TYR A 87 -4.62 -11.45 -2.06
C TYR A 87 -3.31 -11.48 -1.26
N MET A 88 -3.25 -12.30 -0.21
CA MET A 88 -2.07 -12.39 0.64
C MET A 88 -0.86 -12.96 -0.10
N ARG A 89 -1.05 -13.99 -0.92
CA ARG A 89 0.04 -14.54 -1.75
C ARG A 89 0.65 -13.49 -2.67
N TYR A 90 -0.15 -12.57 -3.23
CA TYR A 90 0.38 -11.50 -4.07
C TYR A 90 1.20 -10.50 -3.26
N LEU A 91 0.69 -10.04 -2.12
CA LEU A 91 1.40 -9.14 -1.21
C LEU A 91 2.72 -9.74 -0.74
N GLU A 92 2.70 -11.01 -0.31
CA GLU A 92 3.91 -11.73 0.12
C GLU A 92 4.96 -11.84 -0.99
N ALA A 93 4.54 -12.07 -2.23
CA ALA A 93 5.46 -12.16 -3.36
C ALA A 93 6.17 -10.83 -3.66
N ILE A 94 5.50 -9.69 -3.42
CA ILE A 94 6.11 -8.37 -3.63
C ILE A 94 6.82 -7.81 -2.38
N ARG A 95 6.61 -8.39 -1.20
CA ARG A 95 7.20 -7.93 0.07
C ARG A 95 8.73 -7.83 0.03
N PRO A 96 9.47 -8.83 -0.51
CA PRO A 96 10.94 -8.78 -0.59
C PRO A 96 11.49 -7.70 -1.55
N MET A 97 10.62 -7.10 -2.37
CA MET A 97 11.02 -6.05 -3.31
C MET A 97 11.05 -4.65 -2.67
N ILE A 98 10.57 -4.52 -1.43
CA ILE A 98 10.59 -3.26 -0.67
C ILE A 98 12.02 -2.98 -0.23
N GLY A 99 12.56 -1.84 -0.67
CA GLY A 99 13.96 -1.48 -0.44
C GLY A 99 14.19 -0.60 0.78
N ASN A 100 13.17 0.12 1.25
CA ASN A 100 13.24 1.07 2.37
C ASN A 100 14.37 2.13 2.23
N ARG A 101 14.61 2.55 0.98
CA ARG A 101 15.71 3.48 0.67
C ARG A 101 15.30 4.93 0.71
N ASN A 102 14.10 5.19 0.21
CA ASN A 102 13.57 6.54 0.05
C ASN A 102 12.17 6.63 0.65
N ALA A 103 11.77 7.84 0.99
CA ALA A 103 10.37 8.13 1.29
C ALA A 103 9.52 7.85 0.03
N VAL A 104 8.36 7.23 0.22
CA VAL A 104 7.44 6.92 -0.88
C VAL A 104 6.85 8.19 -1.49
N ALA A 105 6.55 9.17 -0.65
CA ALA A 105 6.07 10.49 -1.04
C ALA A 105 6.78 11.56 -0.19
N PRO A 106 7.97 12.02 -0.56
CA PRO A 106 8.69 13.06 0.17
C PRO A 106 7.93 14.40 0.14
N ARG A 107 8.26 15.30 1.06
CA ARG A 107 7.61 16.63 1.14
C ARG A 107 8.10 17.58 0.07
N GLU A 108 9.39 17.52 -0.24
CA GLU A 108 10.01 18.40 -1.22
C GLU A 108 9.62 18.02 -2.66
N PRO A 109 9.40 19.00 -3.54
CA PRO A 109 9.16 18.73 -4.95
C PRO A 109 10.29 17.92 -5.58
N MET A 110 9.94 17.06 -6.52
CA MET A 110 10.89 16.19 -7.21
C MET A 110 10.81 16.38 -8.72
N THR A 111 11.93 16.14 -9.39
CA THR A 111 11.99 15.98 -10.85
C THR A 111 11.89 14.49 -11.24
N ALA A 112 11.61 14.22 -12.51
CA ALA A 112 11.57 12.86 -13.02
C ALA A 112 12.89 12.07 -12.81
N SER A 113 14.03 12.75 -12.75
CA SER A 113 15.33 12.13 -12.51
C SER A 113 15.60 11.77 -11.05
N GLU A 114 14.81 12.31 -10.13
CA GLU A 114 14.88 12.08 -8.69
C GLU A 114 13.80 11.10 -8.21
N MET A 115 12.93 10.65 -9.13
CA MET A 115 11.87 9.70 -8.79
C MET A 115 12.42 8.54 -7.98
N GLY A 116 11.64 8.15 -6.96
CA GLY A 116 11.94 7.03 -6.10
C GLY A 116 12.12 5.73 -6.87
N ASP A 117 12.69 4.77 -6.18
CA ASP A 117 12.89 3.43 -6.71
C ASP A 117 11.60 2.58 -6.61
N ARG A 118 11.76 1.27 -6.55
CA ARG A 118 10.64 0.31 -6.46
C ARG A 118 9.73 0.48 -5.26
N ASP A 119 10.11 1.28 -4.26
CA ASP A 119 9.30 1.50 -3.06
C ASP A 119 7.99 2.23 -3.38
N VAL A 120 7.93 3.07 -4.41
CA VAL A 120 6.67 3.70 -4.82
C VAL A 120 5.63 2.67 -5.28
N TYR A 121 6.07 1.54 -5.86
CA TYR A 121 5.25 0.41 -6.27
C TYR A 121 4.88 -0.48 -5.08
N PHE A 122 5.88 -1.17 -4.55
CA PHE A 122 5.67 -2.30 -3.64
C PHE A 122 5.40 -1.87 -2.20
N LYS A 123 6.17 -0.91 -1.70
CA LYS A 123 5.89 -0.30 -0.39
C LYS A 123 4.59 0.49 -0.45
N GLY A 124 4.32 1.21 -1.56
CA GLY A 124 3.05 1.90 -1.80
C GLY A 124 1.85 0.96 -1.70
N ALA A 125 1.90 -0.21 -2.34
CA ALA A 125 0.84 -1.21 -2.26
C ALA A 125 0.66 -1.78 -0.84
N TRP A 126 1.74 -2.06 -0.13
CA TRP A 126 1.71 -2.52 1.26
C TRP A 126 1.18 -1.46 2.25
N ILE A 127 1.47 -0.18 2.01
CA ILE A 127 0.87 0.92 2.78
C ILE A 127 -0.65 0.93 2.61
N LEU A 128 -1.16 0.74 1.39
CA LEU A 128 -2.60 0.66 1.12
C LEU A 128 -3.25 -0.58 1.75
N HIS A 129 -2.55 -1.71 1.79
CA HIS A 129 -2.98 -2.89 2.55
C HIS A 129 -3.11 -2.61 4.04
N THR A 130 -2.10 -2.00 4.65
CA THR A 130 -2.13 -1.63 6.08
C THR A 130 -3.20 -0.58 6.36
N LEU A 131 -3.41 0.36 5.44
CA LEU A 131 -4.49 1.35 5.52
C LEU A 131 -5.85 0.66 5.48
N ARG A 132 -6.05 -0.34 4.59
CA ARG A 132 -7.28 -1.14 4.54
C ARG A 132 -7.62 -1.78 5.88
N TYR A 133 -6.62 -2.36 6.55
CA TYR A 133 -6.78 -2.91 7.89
C TYR A 133 -7.21 -1.84 8.89
N LEU A 134 -6.58 -0.67 8.85
CA LEU A 134 -6.81 0.39 9.82
C LEU A 134 -8.18 1.06 9.70
N ILE A 135 -8.67 1.29 8.47
CA ILE A 135 -9.92 2.04 8.22
C ILE A 135 -11.09 1.17 7.73
N GLY A 136 -10.82 -0.07 7.38
CA GLY A 136 -11.80 -1.00 6.80
C GLY A 136 -11.92 -0.90 5.28
N ASP A 137 -12.44 -1.98 4.69
CA ASP A 137 -12.57 -2.14 3.24
C ASP A 137 -13.46 -1.07 2.60
N ASP A 138 -14.63 -0.81 3.19
CA ASP A 138 -15.60 0.15 2.65
C ASP A 138 -15.03 1.58 2.58
N ALA A 139 -14.36 2.03 3.65
CA ALA A 139 -13.74 3.35 3.69
C ALA A 139 -12.60 3.48 2.68
N LEU A 140 -11.76 2.45 2.52
CA LEU A 140 -10.70 2.45 1.53
C LEU A 140 -11.26 2.49 0.09
N ARG A 141 -12.21 1.62 -0.25
CA ARG A 141 -12.86 1.61 -1.58
C ARG A 141 -13.54 2.93 -1.89
N GLN A 142 -14.21 3.52 -0.90
CA GLN A 142 -14.80 4.85 -1.06
C GLN A 142 -13.72 5.92 -1.28
N SER A 143 -12.57 5.82 -0.59
CA SER A 143 -11.44 6.73 -0.78
C SER A 143 -10.90 6.68 -2.20
N PHE A 144 -10.67 5.49 -2.76
CA PHE A 144 -10.30 5.33 -4.16
C PHE A 144 -11.36 5.93 -5.10
N ARG A 145 -12.63 5.65 -4.83
CA ARG A 145 -13.72 6.18 -5.65
C ARG A 145 -13.78 7.71 -5.61
N ARG A 146 -13.58 8.33 -4.45
CA ARG A 146 -13.53 9.80 -4.30
C ARG A 146 -12.24 10.40 -4.83
N MET A 147 -11.14 9.64 -4.81
CA MET A 147 -9.89 10.03 -5.44
C MET A 147 -10.05 10.07 -6.97
N ALA A 148 -10.65 9.05 -7.58
CA ALA A 148 -10.95 9.02 -9.01
C ALA A 148 -12.04 10.04 -9.40
N TYR A 149 -13.12 10.10 -8.61
CA TYR A 149 -14.28 10.94 -8.88
C TYR A 149 -14.65 11.73 -7.62
N PRO A 150 -14.19 12.98 -7.48
CA PRO A 150 -14.43 13.81 -6.29
C PRO A 150 -15.91 13.96 -5.88
N THR A 151 -16.82 13.85 -6.85
CA THR A 151 -18.26 13.85 -6.60
C THR A 151 -18.95 12.72 -7.38
N PRO A 152 -20.07 12.17 -6.89
CA PRO A 152 -20.83 11.17 -7.63
C PRO A 152 -21.26 11.60 -9.03
N ALA A 153 -21.51 12.89 -9.24
CA ALA A 153 -21.89 13.44 -10.55
C ALA A 153 -20.80 13.24 -11.62
N LEU A 154 -19.52 13.17 -11.22
CA LEU A 154 -18.42 12.97 -12.15
C LEU A 154 -18.28 11.54 -12.64
N GLU A 155 -18.88 10.56 -11.95
CA GLU A 155 -18.79 9.13 -12.33
C GLU A 155 -19.46 8.82 -13.67
N SER A 156 -20.43 9.62 -14.08
CA SER A 156 -21.14 9.47 -15.36
C SER A 156 -20.63 10.38 -16.47
N VAL A 157 -19.68 11.24 -16.18
CA VAL A 157 -19.12 12.20 -17.15
C VAL A 157 -18.18 11.47 -18.11
N LYS A 158 -18.27 11.79 -19.43
CA LYS A 158 -17.48 11.19 -20.49
C LYS A 158 -16.84 12.20 -21.46
N ASP A 159 -16.79 13.47 -21.07
CA ASP A 159 -16.31 14.56 -21.92
C ASP A 159 -14.91 15.08 -21.51
N GLY A 160 -14.23 14.40 -20.59
CA GLY A 160 -12.88 14.72 -20.14
C GLY A 160 -12.79 15.71 -18.98
N ARG A 161 -13.89 16.36 -18.55
CA ARG A 161 -13.85 17.33 -17.43
C ARG A 161 -13.54 16.69 -16.07
N GLN A 162 -13.58 15.37 -15.96
CA GLN A 162 -13.23 14.62 -14.76
C GLN A 162 -11.71 14.44 -14.60
N PHE A 163 -10.92 14.63 -15.66
CA PHE A 163 -9.47 14.56 -15.59
C PHE A 163 -8.91 15.64 -14.69
N ARG A 164 -7.95 15.28 -13.83
CA ARG A 164 -7.38 16.20 -12.88
C ARG A 164 -5.97 15.80 -12.42
N PHE A 165 -5.26 16.79 -11.93
CA PHE A 165 -4.07 16.57 -11.13
C PHE A 165 -4.47 16.34 -9.67
N ALA A 166 -3.72 15.51 -8.98
CA ALA A 166 -3.89 15.28 -7.55
C ALA A 166 -2.55 15.05 -6.86
N SER A 167 -2.51 15.36 -5.58
CA SER A 167 -1.35 15.17 -4.70
C SER A 167 -1.61 14.11 -3.65
N THR A 168 -0.55 13.70 -2.96
CA THR A 168 -0.63 12.86 -1.76
C THR A 168 -1.53 13.48 -0.70
N GLU A 169 -1.46 14.79 -0.51
CA GLU A 169 -2.31 15.53 0.44
C GLU A 169 -3.79 15.47 0.06
N ASP A 170 -4.11 15.42 -1.25
CA ASP A 170 -5.51 15.19 -1.68
C ASP A 170 -6.01 13.83 -1.24
N PHE A 171 -5.21 12.79 -1.42
CA PHE A 171 -5.56 11.44 -0.97
C PHE A 171 -5.71 11.35 0.54
N ILE A 172 -4.78 11.92 1.31
CA ILE A 172 -4.84 11.98 2.78
C ILE A 172 -6.16 12.60 3.22
N ARG A 173 -6.51 13.78 2.73
CA ARG A 173 -7.77 14.46 3.06
C ARG A 173 -9.01 13.64 2.71
N ILE A 174 -8.97 12.92 1.59
CA ILE A 174 -10.07 12.04 1.19
C ILE A 174 -10.21 10.88 2.16
N VAL A 175 -9.11 10.22 2.52
CA VAL A 175 -9.09 9.09 3.46
C VAL A 175 -9.57 9.50 4.85
N GLU A 176 -9.07 10.61 5.39
CA GLU A 176 -9.49 11.14 6.67
C GLU A 176 -10.99 11.47 6.69
N LYS A 177 -11.48 12.07 5.61
CA LYS A 177 -12.91 12.37 5.45
C LYS A 177 -13.79 11.11 5.34
N THR A 178 -13.34 10.08 4.61
CA THR A 178 -14.14 8.87 4.41
C THR A 178 -14.14 7.96 5.63
N SER A 179 -13.06 7.97 6.40
CA SER A 179 -12.91 7.17 7.63
C SER A 179 -13.36 7.90 8.91
N ASP A 180 -13.58 9.22 8.84
CA ASP A 180 -13.80 10.11 9.98
C ASP A 180 -12.71 9.97 11.08
N ARG A 181 -11.44 9.88 10.64
CA ARG A 181 -10.26 9.68 11.51
C ARG A 181 -9.14 10.63 11.14
N ASP A 182 -8.38 11.12 12.12
CA ASP A 182 -7.08 11.74 11.90
C ASP A 182 -6.04 10.62 11.66
N LEU A 183 -5.44 10.62 10.48
CA LEU A 183 -4.45 9.65 10.04
C LEU A 183 -3.12 10.29 9.68
N SER A 184 -2.90 11.54 10.08
CA SER A 184 -1.67 12.28 9.84
C SER A 184 -0.44 11.51 10.32
N TRP A 185 -0.52 10.87 11.49
CA TRP A 185 0.53 10.02 12.07
C TRP A 185 0.87 8.80 11.20
N PHE A 186 -0.14 8.18 10.58
CA PHE A 186 0.02 7.01 9.70
C PHE A 186 0.81 7.39 8.43
N PHE A 187 0.36 8.43 7.77
CA PHE A 187 0.99 8.90 6.54
C PHE A 187 2.38 9.52 6.78
N GLU A 188 2.60 10.14 7.95
CA GLU A 188 3.93 10.65 8.30
C GLU A 188 4.95 9.52 8.41
N VAL A 189 4.60 8.43 9.09
CA VAL A 189 5.50 7.29 9.26
C VAL A 189 5.70 6.53 7.95
N TYR A 190 4.63 6.26 7.19
CA TYR A 190 4.74 5.38 6.04
C TYR A 190 5.15 6.08 4.74
N LEU A 191 4.67 7.29 4.49
CA LEU A 191 4.95 7.98 3.23
C LEU A 191 6.17 8.89 3.30
N ARG A 192 6.43 9.50 4.48
CA ARG A 192 7.48 10.51 4.62
C ARG A 192 8.82 9.96 5.14
N GLN A 193 8.80 8.73 5.66
CA GLN A 193 10.02 8.08 6.18
C GLN A 193 10.43 6.91 5.29
N PRO A 194 11.75 6.75 5.02
CA PRO A 194 12.23 5.59 4.28
C PRO A 194 12.13 4.30 5.09
N SER A 195 12.39 4.35 6.40
CA SER A 195 12.37 3.19 7.28
C SER A 195 10.96 2.80 7.70
N LEU A 196 10.77 1.52 8.02
CA LEU A 196 9.53 0.98 8.56
C LEU A 196 9.48 1.08 10.09
N PRO A 197 8.28 1.15 10.69
CA PRO A 197 8.12 0.97 12.13
C PRO A 197 8.44 -0.49 12.52
N GLU A 198 9.00 -0.68 13.71
CA GLU A 198 9.28 -2.00 14.31
C GLU A 198 8.34 -2.23 15.49
N LEU A 199 7.73 -3.41 15.57
CA LEU A 199 6.97 -3.83 16.76
C LEU A 199 7.89 -4.63 17.69
N ARG A 200 8.24 -4.02 18.82
CA ARG A 200 8.95 -4.71 19.88
C ARG A 200 7.97 -5.43 20.79
N VAL A 201 8.25 -6.69 21.06
CA VAL A 201 7.43 -7.56 21.90
C VAL A 201 8.32 -8.10 23.01
N GLU A 202 7.96 -7.81 24.26
CA GLU A 202 8.68 -8.30 25.44
C GLU A 202 7.70 -9.05 26.36
N ARG A 203 8.09 -10.22 26.82
CA ARG A 203 7.27 -11.04 27.70
C ARG A 203 8.03 -11.43 28.96
N GLU A 204 7.42 -11.14 30.12
CA GLU A 204 7.92 -11.57 31.43
C GLU A 204 6.76 -12.27 32.19
N GLY A 205 6.84 -13.60 32.29
CA GLY A 205 5.78 -14.42 32.89
C GLY A 205 4.43 -14.19 32.20
N THR A 206 3.47 -13.63 32.95
CA THR A 206 2.13 -13.28 32.45
C THR A 206 2.03 -11.87 31.88
N SER A 207 3.08 -11.08 31.94
CA SER A 207 3.08 -9.72 31.40
C SER A 207 3.61 -9.70 29.97
N LEU A 208 2.86 -9.13 29.04
CA LEU A 208 3.24 -8.91 27.64
C LEU A 208 3.25 -7.40 27.35
N ALA A 209 4.43 -6.88 27.05
CA ALA A 209 4.60 -5.49 26.64
C ALA A 209 4.79 -5.40 25.12
N LEU A 210 4.06 -4.49 24.51
CA LEU A 210 4.16 -4.16 23.09
C LEU A 210 4.58 -2.70 22.95
N ALA A 211 5.53 -2.40 22.05
CA ALA A 211 5.96 -1.04 21.78
C ALA A 211 6.30 -0.85 20.30
N TRP A 212 5.75 0.18 19.68
CA TRP A 212 6.19 0.64 18.37
C TRP A 212 7.46 1.45 18.47
N ILE A 213 8.48 1.05 17.74
CA ILE A 213 9.71 1.82 17.52
C ILE A 213 9.61 2.41 16.12
N THR A 214 9.54 3.72 16.05
CA THR A 214 9.31 4.44 14.79
C THR A 214 10.54 5.24 14.35
N PRO A 215 10.69 5.52 13.05
CA PRO A 215 11.67 6.48 12.59
C PRO A 215 11.54 7.81 13.31
N ASN A 216 12.65 8.32 13.85
CA ASN A 216 12.72 9.60 14.57
C ASN A 216 11.78 9.72 15.79
N GLY A 217 11.27 8.61 16.34
CA GLY A 217 10.35 8.63 17.47
C GLY A 217 8.98 9.26 17.16
N LEU A 218 8.53 9.15 15.92
CA LEU A 218 7.23 9.68 15.50
C LEU A 218 6.07 8.97 16.21
N PRO A 219 4.98 9.67 16.54
CA PRO A 219 3.76 9.04 17.06
C PRO A 219 3.24 7.98 16.11
N PHE A 220 2.86 6.80 16.65
CA PHE A 220 2.32 5.71 15.84
C PHE A 220 1.38 4.83 16.68
N PRO A 221 0.15 5.27 16.94
CA PRO A 221 -0.84 4.53 17.72
C PRO A 221 -1.54 3.45 16.88
N MET A 222 -0.75 2.69 16.09
CA MET A 222 -1.26 1.64 15.22
C MET A 222 -1.73 0.45 16.05
N PRO A 223 -3.03 0.10 16.06
CA PRO A 223 -3.52 -1.06 16.80
C PRO A 223 -2.93 -2.35 16.23
N VAL A 224 -2.78 -3.35 17.08
CA VAL A 224 -2.18 -4.65 16.71
C VAL A 224 -3.15 -5.77 17.07
N GLU A 225 -3.42 -6.67 16.14
CA GLU A 225 -4.07 -7.94 16.46
C GLU A 225 -3.07 -8.89 17.11
N VAL A 226 -3.49 -9.50 18.21
CA VAL A 226 -2.69 -10.45 18.97
C VAL A 226 -3.50 -11.73 19.18
N SER A 227 -2.97 -12.84 18.69
CA SER A 227 -3.49 -14.18 19.02
C SER A 227 -2.90 -14.62 20.35
N ILE A 228 -3.77 -14.98 21.30
CA ILE A 228 -3.41 -15.50 22.62
C ILE A 228 -4.06 -16.87 22.79
N GLY A 229 -3.30 -17.94 22.56
CA GLY A 229 -3.86 -19.28 22.43
C GLY A 229 -4.80 -19.37 21.22
N THR A 230 -6.11 -19.50 21.46
CA THR A 230 -7.15 -19.55 20.40
C THR A 230 -7.87 -18.22 20.20
N ASP A 231 -7.66 -17.27 21.09
CA ASP A 231 -8.38 -16.00 21.07
C ASP A 231 -7.61 -14.94 20.26
N LEU A 232 -8.31 -14.20 19.42
CA LEU A 232 -7.77 -13.07 18.67
C LEU A 232 -8.31 -11.77 19.29
N VAL A 233 -7.42 -10.89 19.69
CA VAL A 233 -7.77 -9.60 20.31
C VAL A 233 -7.10 -8.46 19.57
N THR A 234 -7.82 -7.36 19.35
CA THR A 234 -7.22 -6.11 18.87
C THR A 234 -6.74 -5.30 20.07
N VAL A 235 -5.47 -4.96 20.07
CA VAL A 235 -4.81 -4.20 21.14
C VAL A 235 -4.64 -2.77 20.70
N ASP A 236 -5.26 -1.84 21.43
CA ASP A 236 -5.03 -0.41 21.24
C ASP A 236 -3.63 -0.03 21.71
N MET A 237 -2.90 0.65 20.85
CA MET A 237 -1.52 1.09 21.09
C MET A 237 -1.46 2.59 21.37
N THR A 238 -2.14 3.03 22.44
CA THR A 238 -2.09 4.44 22.86
C THR A 238 -0.64 4.87 23.11
N ASP A 239 -0.23 6.01 22.55
CA ASP A 239 1.15 6.47 22.56
C ASP A 239 2.19 5.48 22.01
N GLY A 240 1.75 4.52 21.18
CA GLY A 240 2.58 3.49 20.57
C GLY A 240 2.97 2.35 21.50
N ILE A 241 2.36 2.23 22.68
CA ILE A 241 2.66 1.18 23.67
C ILE A 241 1.39 0.51 24.19
N ALA A 242 1.52 -0.76 24.61
CA ALA A 242 0.48 -1.48 25.34
C ALA A 242 1.08 -2.49 26.31
N LEU A 243 0.34 -2.80 27.37
CA LEU A 243 0.67 -3.81 28.35
C LEU A 243 -0.55 -4.73 28.56
N LEU A 244 -0.37 -6.03 28.35
CA LEU A 244 -1.42 -7.03 28.50
C LEU A 244 -1.04 -8.06 29.57
N GLN A 245 -2.07 -8.70 30.14
CA GLN A 245 -1.92 -9.92 30.93
C GLN A 245 -2.29 -11.10 30.07
N VAL A 246 -1.39 -12.06 29.95
CA VAL A 246 -1.56 -13.29 29.16
C VAL A 246 -1.28 -14.53 30.04
N PRO A 247 -1.96 -15.65 29.83
CA PRO A 247 -1.62 -16.89 30.56
C PRO A 247 -0.16 -17.29 30.34
N GLU A 248 0.51 -17.78 31.37
CA GLU A 248 1.95 -18.06 31.34
C GLU A 248 2.34 -19.07 30.25
N ASP A 249 1.49 -20.02 29.98
CA ASP A 249 1.67 -21.09 28.98
C ASP A 249 1.03 -20.80 27.61
N ALA A 250 0.35 -19.65 27.45
CA ALA A 250 -0.28 -19.30 26.19
C ALA A 250 0.75 -18.97 25.11
N THR A 251 0.55 -19.52 23.92
CA THR A 251 1.24 -19.05 22.70
C THR A 251 0.71 -17.68 22.32
N VAL A 252 1.61 -16.74 22.05
CA VAL A 252 1.28 -15.37 21.62
C VAL A 252 1.87 -15.11 20.25
N ILE A 253 1.04 -14.65 19.32
CA ILE A 253 1.45 -14.24 17.97
C ILE A 253 0.90 -12.85 17.71
N THR A 254 1.77 -11.90 17.44
CA THR A 254 1.38 -10.53 17.08
C THR A 254 1.20 -10.42 15.57
N ASP A 255 0.14 -9.74 15.13
CA ASP A 255 -0.20 -9.54 13.72
C ASP A 255 -0.22 -10.86 12.93
N PRO A 256 -1.01 -11.86 13.37
CA PRO A 256 -1.00 -13.21 12.80
C PRO A 256 -1.41 -13.24 11.33
N GLU A 257 -2.22 -12.31 10.90
CA GLU A 257 -2.72 -12.17 9.53
C GLU A 257 -1.81 -11.27 8.65
N ARG A 258 -0.68 -10.79 9.21
CA ARG A 258 0.29 -9.92 8.51
C ARG A 258 -0.34 -8.69 7.87
N ARG A 259 -1.21 -8.02 8.61
CA ARG A 259 -1.96 -6.85 8.15
C ARG A 259 -1.17 -5.54 8.21
N ILE A 260 -0.07 -5.52 8.95
CA ILE A 260 0.70 -4.30 9.22
C ILE A 260 2.06 -4.37 8.53
N LEU A 261 2.35 -3.39 7.70
CA LEU A 261 3.69 -3.20 7.14
C LEU A 261 4.63 -2.72 8.25
N LYS A 262 5.50 -3.59 8.71
CA LYS A 262 6.49 -3.32 9.76
C LYS A 262 7.83 -3.93 9.40
N TYR A 263 8.88 -3.48 10.06
CA TYR A 263 10.19 -4.10 9.92
C TYR A 263 10.13 -5.55 10.41
N GLU A 264 10.74 -6.44 9.64
CA GLU A 264 10.93 -7.84 9.99
C GLU A 264 12.41 -8.22 9.88
N PRO A 265 12.91 -9.14 10.73
CA PRO A 265 14.29 -9.62 10.60
C PRO A 265 14.55 -10.16 9.19
N GLY A 266 15.54 -9.60 8.51
CA GLY A 266 15.86 -9.92 7.11
C GLY A 266 15.44 -8.85 6.10
N ASP A 267 14.64 -7.86 6.49
CA ASP A 267 14.40 -6.68 5.67
C ASP A 267 15.70 -5.89 5.46
N ALA A 268 15.81 -5.28 4.28
CA ALA A 268 16.93 -4.35 4.02
C ALA A 268 16.86 -3.17 5.00
N SER A 269 17.87 -3.04 5.87
CA SER A 269 18.02 -1.89 6.76
C SER A 269 18.88 -0.81 6.14
N LEU A 270 18.65 0.45 6.50
CA LEU A 270 19.49 1.58 6.09
C LEU A 270 20.94 1.46 6.59
N GLY A 271 21.20 0.57 7.58
CA GLY A 271 22.51 0.35 8.18
C GLY A 271 23.36 -0.75 7.53
N ASP A 272 22.79 -1.53 6.61
CA ASP A 272 23.48 -2.70 5.99
C ASP A 272 24.16 -2.36 4.65
N ARG A 273 24.54 -1.08 4.44
CA ARG A 273 25.16 -0.61 3.17
C ARG A 273 26.32 0.32 3.40
#